data_3b74732e9ecf906345f05e3dce91d433
#
_entry.id   3b74732e9ecf906345f05e3dce91d433
#
_cell.length_a   1.000
_cell.length_b   1.000
_cell.length_c   1.000
_cell.angle_alpha   90.00
_cell.angle_beta   90.00
_cell.angle_gamma   90.00
#
_symmetry.space_group_name_H-M   'P 1'
#
loop_
_entity.id
_entity.type
_entity.pdbx_description
1 polymer ?
#
loop_
_entity_poly.entity_id
_entity_poly.type
_entity_poly.pdbx_seq_one_letter_code
_entity_poly.pdbx_strand_id
1 'polypeptide(L)'
;MVANILVAHGMRKGDQNKALGDFLERLLSDETYNYELAYIESEEKSIENTIGRLIDQGETEFKVVPLLIFSAMHYIVDVPNILESIKQAYPHIRYEISEPLGTHDYMVDLVEKRINDVHIDGTTNYAIVLIAHGSFSYTKAHDELKEFSEKLTQTAPIYCRTLYGDITFRNDLDQLSRDYDELIVVPMFLYDGRLVNKVKRLISEMDIEGTLHITPSINFDNILKLIISERLDQLYI
;
A
#
# COMPACT_ATOMS: atom_id res chain seq x y z
N MET A 1 24.39 -10.12 12.36
CA MET A 1 23.46 -9.22 13.03
C MET A 1 22.21 -9.11 12.15
N VAL A 2 21.09 -8.58 12.67
CA VAL A 2 19.81 -8.47 11.94
C VAL A 2 19.62 -7.04 11.48
N ALA A 3 19.36 -6.83 10.18
CA ALA A 3 19.03 -5.54 9.61
C ALA A 3 17.56 -5.51 9.16
N ASN A 4 16.85 -4.42 9.48
CA ASN A 4 15.48 -4.19 9.05
C ASN A 4 15.46 -3.34 7.78
N ILE A 5 14.84 -3.86 6.72
CA ILE A 5 14.78 -3.21 5.41
C ILE A 5 13.33 -2.85 5.09
N LEU A 6 13.06 -1.56 4.97
CA LEU A 6 11.78 -1.07 4.46
C LEU A 6 11.89 -0.90 2.94
N VAL A 7 11.08 -1.62 2.19
CA VAL A 7 11.15 -1.61 0.72
C VAL A 7 9.94 -0.87 0.16
N ALA A 8 10.17 0.24 -0.53
CA ALA A 8 9.13 0.99 -1.23
C ALA A 8 9.27 0.84 -2.75
N HIS A 9 8.18 1.15 -3.48
CA HIS A 9 8.22 1.16 -4.94
C HIS A 9 9.32 2.10 -5.45
N GLY A 10 9.37 3.31 -4.91
CA GLY A 10 10.30 4.34 -5.32
C GLY A 10 9.96 4.98 -6.66
N MET A 11 10.84 5.88 -7.07
CA MET A 11 10.87 6.47 -8.41
C MET A 11 12.32 6.67 -8.80
N ARG A 12 12.63 6.43 -10.08
CA ARG A 12 13.99 6.62 -10.61
C ARG A 12 14.48 8.06 -10.45
N LYS A 13 13.57 9.04 -10.53
CA LYS A 13 13.85 10.48 -10.35
C LYS A 13 12.64 11.17 -9.71
N GLY A 14 12.86 12.02 -8.73
CA GLY A 14 11.83 12.91 -8.18
C GLY A 14 11.84 13.04 -6.66
N ASP A 15 11.14 14.05 -6.17
CA ASP A 15 11.10 14.43 -4.75
C ASP A 15 10.25 13.47 -3.87
N GLN A 16 9.52 12.55 -4.47
CA GLN A 16 8.63 11.65 -3.74
C GLN A 16 9.40 10.63 -2.89
N ASN A 17 10.57 10.15 -3.36
CA ASN A 17 11.43 9.27 -2.56
C ASN A 17 11.92 10.00 -1.30
N LYS A 18 12.24 11.29 -1.45
CA LYS A 18 12.63 12.14 -0.32
C LYS A 18 11.46 12.34 0.65
N ALA A 19 10.28 12.69 0.16
CA ALA A 19 9.10 12.88 1.01
C ALA A 19 8.75 11.61 1.82
N LEU A 20 8.84 10.42 1.21
CA LEU A 20 8.66 9.15 1.92
C LEU A 20 9.78 8.93 2.95
N GLY A 21 11.03 9.19 2.59
CA GLY A 21 12.17 9.07 3.52
C GLY A 21 12.01 9.99 4.73
N ASP A 22 11.74 11.28 4.51
CA ASP A 22 11.53 12.27 5.56
C ASP A 22 10.32 11.91 6.47
N PHE A 23 9.27 11.31 5.89
CA PHE A 23 8.14 10.83 6.67
C PHE A 23 8.53 9.65 7.56
N LEU A 24 9.18 8.62 7.01
CA LEU A 24 9.59 7.43 7.77
C LEU A 24 10.59 7.79 8.87
N GLU A 25 11.54 8.67 8.59
CA GLU A 25 12.50 9.15 9.58
C GLU A 25 11.79 9.81 10.78
N ARG A 26 10.79 10.66 10.52
CA ARG A 26 9.99 11.25 11.60
C ARG A 26 9.12 10.22 12.30
N LEU A 27 8.46 9.33 11.55
CA LEU A 27 7.52 8.34 12.07
C LEU A 27 8.21 7.36 13.03
N LEU A 28 9.43 6.95 12.70
CA LEU A 28 10.18 5.91 13.39
C LEU A 28 11.32 6.45 14.28
N SER A 29 11.38 7.78 14.48
CA SER A 29 12.47 8.45 15.19
C SER A 29 12.64 8.02 16.66
N ASP A 30 11.57 7.55 17.29
CA ASP A 30 11.54 7.10 18.69
C ASP A 30 11.54 5.56 18.84
N GLU A 31 11.65 4.83 17.72
CA GLU A 31 11.78 3.37 17.75
C GLU A 31 13.19 2.91 18.15
N THR A 32 13.23 1.75 18.80
CA THR A 32 14.49 1.16 19.28
C THR A 32 15.23 0.36 18.20
N TYR A 33 14.58 0.06 17.08
CA TYR A 33 15.18 -0.67 15.98
C TYR A 33 15.69 0.29 14.89
N ASN A 34 16.84 -0.02 14.33
CA ASN A 34 17.33 0.65 13.14
C ASN A 34 16.68 0.05 11.89
N TYR A 35 16.45 0.88 10.89
CA TYR A 35 15.96 0.44 9.60
C TYR A 35 16.72 1.13 8.46
N GLU A 36 16.75 0.46 7.32
CA GLU A 36 17.25 0.99 6.06
C GLU A 36 16.12 1.07 5.04
N LEU A 37 16.02 2.19 4.34
CA LEU A 37 15.03 2.37 3.29
C LEU A 37 15.65 2.05 1.92
N ALA A 38 15.05 1.07 1.24
CA ALA A 38 15.41 0.66 -0.11
C ALA A 38 14.23 0.83 -1.07
N TYR A 39 14.52 0.92 -2.36
CA TYR A 39 13.51 1.10 -3.39
C TYR A 39 13.64 0.04 -4.49
N ILE A 40 12.49 -0.39 -5.02
CA ILE A 40 12.45 -1.29 -6.18
C ILE A 40 12.94 -0.56 -7.44
N GLU A 41 12.52 0.70 -7.62
CA GLU A 41 12.89 1.53 -8.77
C GLU A 41 13.82 2.69 -8.37
N SER A 42 15.03 2.39 -7.94
CA SER A 42 16.09 3.39 -7.68
C SER A 42 17.43 2.83 -8.08
N GLU A 43 18.29 3.64 -8.69
CA GLU A 43 19.64 3.24 -9.01
C GLU A 43 20.57 3.35 -7.79
N GLU A 44 20.39 4.37 -6.97
CA GLU A 44 21.26 4.66 -5.82
C GLU A 44 20.90 3.84 -4.58
N LYS A 45 19.62 3.81 -4.22
CA LYS A 45 19.09 3.10 -3.06
C LYS A 45 18.26 1.90 -3.49
N SER A 46 18.78 1.10 -4.45
CA SER A 46 18.15 -0.17 -4.80
C SER A 46 18.23 -1.17 -3.64
N ILE A 47 17.39 -2.20 -3.68
CA ILE A 47 17.44 -3.29 -2.69
C ILE A 47 18.82 -3.94 -2.70
N GLU A 48 19.36 -4.19 -3.91
CA GLU A 48 20.68 -4.80 -4.09
C GLU A 48 21.79 -3.97 -3.47
N ASN A 49 21.83 -2.66 -3.77
CA ASN A 49 22.88 -1.77 -3.26
C ASN A 49 22.77 -1.60 -1.74
N THR A 50 21.55 -1.51 -1.21
CA THR A 50 21.33 -1.37 0.23
C THR A 50 21.75 -2.62 0.98
N ILE A 51 21.29 -3.80 0.56
CA ILE A 51 21.65 -5.08 1.19
C ILE A 51 23.13 -5.39 1.00
N GLY A 52 23.69 -5.17 -0.21
CA GLY A 52 25.12 -5.37 -0.48
C GLY A 52 26.00 -4.57 0.48
N ARG A 53 25.71 -3.28 0.68
CA ARG A 53 26.41 -2.43 1.64
C ARG A 53 26.31 -2.98 3.08
N LEU A 54 25.16 -3.46 3.49
CA LEU A 54 24.96 -4.03 4.83
C LEU A 54 25.71 -5.35 5.01
N ILE A 55 25.79 -6.19 3.97
CA ILE A 55 26.62 -7.41 3.97
C ILE A 55 28.11 -7.05 4.17
N ASP A 56 28.59 -6.02 3.48
CA ASP A 56 29.97 -5.52 3.65
C ASP A 56 30.25 -4.98 5.06
N GLN A 57 29.20 -4.56 5.77
CA GLN A 57 29.24 -4.15 7.18
C GLN A 57 29.09 -5.33 8.17
N GLY A 58 28.91 -6.55 7.67
CA GLY A 58 28.83 -7.77 8.48
C GLY A 58 27.41 -8.22 8.85
N GLU A 59 26.36 -7.62 8.24
CA GLU A 59 24.99 -8.09 8.41
C GLU A 59 24.77 -9.40 7.64
N THR A 60 24.03 -10.32 8.23
CA THR A 60 23.77 -11.63 7.64
C THR A 60 22.29 -12.04 7.64
N GLU A 61 21.46 -11.27 8.32
CA GLU A 61 20.03 -11.54 8.48
C GLU A 61 19.23 -10.29 8.15
N PHE A 62 18.21 -10.43 7.30
CA PHE A 62 17.44 -9.29 6.77
C PHE A 62 15.95 -9.50 6.95
N LYS A 63 15.33 -8.68 7.77
CA LYS A 63 13.88 -8.54 7.88
C LYS A 63 13.40 -7.54 6.85
N VAL A 64 12.62 -7.96 5.90
CA VAL A 64 12.17 -7.12 4.77
C VAL A 64 10.70 -6.81 4.90
N VAL A 65 10.35 -5.54 5.05
CA VAL A 65 8.96 -5.05 5.12
C VAL A 65 8.65 -4.25 3.85
N PRO A 66 7.91 -4.82 2.89
CA PRO A 66 7.44 -4.09 1.72
C PRO A 66 6.39 -3.05 2.10
N LEU A 67 6.66 -1.78 1.82
CA LEU A 67 5.70 -0.68 1.97
C LEU A 67 4.70 -0.68 0.81
N LEU A 68 4.08 -1.82 0.57
CA LEU A 68 3.09 -2.08 -0.46
C LEU A 68 1.75 -2.40 0.20
N ILE A 69 0.65 -1.95 -0.40
CA ILE A 69 -0.67 -2.12 0.21
C ILE A 69 -1.19 -3.53 -0.01
N PHE A 70 -1.09 -4.07 -1.22
CA PHE A 70 -1.53 -5.42 -1.57
C PHE A 70 -0.51 -6.15 -2.44
N SER A 71 -0.65 -7.47 -2.55
CA SER A 71 0.24 -8.38 -3.28
C SER A 71 0.03 -8.28 -4.79
N ALA A 72 0.71 -7.33 -5.42
CA ALA A 72 0.81 -7.22 -6.88
C ALA A 72 2.20 -7.68 -7.37
N MET A 73 2.55 -7.39 -8.62
CA MET A 73 3.79 -7.84 -9.27
C MET A 73 5.04 -7.56 -8.41
N HIS A 74 5.18 -6.37 -7.86
CA HIS A 74 6.35 -6.00 -7.05
C HIS A 74 6.51 -6.86 -5.81
N TYR A 75 5.41 -7.25 -5.16
CA TYR A 75 5.45 -8.12 -3.99
C TYR A 75 5.68 -9.59 -4.36
N ILE A 76 5.01 -10.07 -5.42
CA ILE A 76 5.00 -11.50 -5.77
C ILE A 76 6.27 -11.89 -6.54
N VAL A 77 6.82 -10.97 -7.34
CA VAL A 77 7.89 -11.26 -8.30
C VAL A 77 9.15 -10.46 -8.02
N ASP A 78 9.07 -9.13 -8.02
CA ASP A 78 10.27 -8.31 -8.07
C ASP A 78 11.08 -8.40 -6.78
N VAL A 79 10.47 -8.16 -5.62
CA VAL A 79 11.17 -8.23 -4.33
C VAL A 79 11.72 -9.63 -4.06
N PRO A 80 10.93 -10.74 -4.20
CA PRO A 80 11.47 -12.08 -4.02
C PRO A 80 12.61 -12.42 -4.96
N ASN A 81 12.52 -12.09 -6.26
CA ASN A 81 13.56 -12.38 -7.23
C ASN A 81 14.86 -11.63 -6.95
N ILE A 82 14.76 -10.35 -6.54
CA ILE A 82 15.92 -9.56 -6.14
C ILE A 82 16.61 -10.20 -4.93
N LEU A 83 15.85 -10.54 -3.90
CA LEU A 83 16.39 -11.13 -2.68
C LEU A 83 16.99 -12.53 -2.94
N GLU A 84 16.36 -13.33 -3.79
CA GLU A 84 16.91 -14.63 -4.18
C GLU A 84 18.22 -14.48 -4.97
N SER A 85 18.31 -13.49 -5.86
CA SER A 85 19.55 -13.19 -6.58
C SER A 85 20.69 -12.78 -5.63
N ILE A 86 20.38 -11.98 -4.60
CA ILE A 86 21.34 -11.62 -3.56
C ILE A 86 21.74 -12.86 -2.76
N LYS A 87 20.78 -13.72 -2.40
CA LYS A 87 21.03 -14.97 -1.69
C LYS A 87 21.95 -15.92 -2.46
N GLN A 88 21.80 -15.98 -3.78
CA GLN A 88 22.68 -16.78 -4.64
C GLN A 88 24.11 -16.22 -4.67
N ALA A 89 24.27 -14.90 -4.67
CA ALA A 89 25.58 -14.24 -4.61
C ALA A 89 26.24 -14.35 -3.22
N TYR A 90 25.42 -14.36 -2.17
CA TYR A 90 25.84 -14.42 -0.77
C TYR A 90 25.13 -15.57 -0.02
N PRO A 91 25.50 -16.84 -0.20
CA PRO A 91 24.76 -18.01 0.31
C PRO A 91 24.60 -18.06 1.83
N HIS A 92 25.42 -17.33 2.58
CA HIS A 92 25.42 -17.31 4.04
C HIS A 92 24.35 -16.40 4.65
N ILE A 93 23.72 -15.51 3.89
CA ILE A 93 22.67 -14.63 4.40
C ILE A 93 21.33 -15.36 4.57
N ARG A 94 20.47 -14.81 5.41
CA ARG A 94 19.05 -15.20 5.53
C ARG A 94 18.17 -13.98 5.39
N TYR A 95 16.99 -14.16 4.86
CA TYR A 95 15.99 -13.10 4.80
C TYR A 95 14.57 -13.65 5.00
N GLU A 96 13.70 -12.82 5.53
CA GLU A 96 12.25 -13.04 5.55
C GLU A 96 11.54 -11.78 5.06
N ILE A 97 10.41 -11.97 4.38
CA ILE A 97 9.58 -10.91 3.83
C ILE A 97 8.25 -10.93 4.57
N SER A 98 7.86 -9.78 5.16
CA SER A 98 6.56 -9.65 5.79
C SER A 98 5.43 -9.61 4.76
N GLU A 99 4.21 -9.85 5.21
CA GLU A 99 3.02 -9.58 4.41
C GLU A 99 2.88 -8.08 4.07
N PRO A 100 2.09 -7.73 3.03
CA PRO A 100 1.81 -6.33 2.68
C PRO A 100 1.12 -5.57 3.80
N LEU A 101 1.26 -4.23 3.80
CA LEU A 101 0.70 -3.38 4.85
C LEU A 101 -0.84 -3.40 4.86
N GLY A 102 -1.47 -3.50 3.68
CA GLY A 102 -2.92 -3.44 3.53
C GLY A 102 -3.68 -4.62 4.12
N THR A 103 -3.01 -5.76 4.34
CA THR A 103 -3.62 -6.94 4.96
C THR A 103 -3.65 -6.90 6.48
N HIS A 104 -3.07 -5.85 7.09
CA HIS A 104 -3.00 -5.68 8.54
C HIS A 104 -4.29 -5.11 9.13
N ASP A 105 -4.69 -5.56 10.33
CA ASP A 105 -5.95 -5.15 10.96
C ASP A 105 -6.00 -3.65 11.28
N TYR A 106 -4.89 -3.03 11.69
CA TYR A 106 -4.83 -1.56 11.86
C TYR A 106 -5.12 -0.77 10.57
N MET A 107 -4.96 -1.38 9.39
CA MET A 107 -5.37 -0.75 8.15
C MET A 107 -6.90 -0.67 8.05
N VAL A 108 -7.61 -1.63 8.62
CA VAL A 108 -9.08 -1.61 8.73
C VAL A 108 -9.52 -0.40 9.56
N ASP A 109 -8.92 -0.19 10.74
CA ASP A 109 -9.25 0.94 11.61
C ASP A 109 -9.04 2.29 10.91
N LEU A 110 -7.97 2.41 10.12
CA LEU A 110 -7.70 3.63 9.36
C LEU A 110 -8.78 3.87 8.29
N VAL A 111 -9.13 2.84 7.53
CA VAL A 111 -10.13 2.95 6.46
C VAL A 111 -11.51 3.22 7.04
N GLU A 112 -11.89 2.56 8.14
CA GLU A 112 -13.12 2.86 8.88
C GLU A 112 -13.17 4.34 9.29
N LYS A 113 -12.08 4.86 9.83
CA LYS A 113 -11.98 6.28 10.18
C LYS A 113 -12.17 7.16 8.94
N ARG A 114 -11.51 6.86 7.81
CA ARG A 114 -11.65 7.64 6.55
C ARG A 114 -13.09 7.67 6.05
N ILE A 115 -13.81 6.55 6.15
CA ILE A 115 -15.23 6.46 5.76
C ILE A 115 -16.10 7.28 6.73
N ASN A 116 -15.89 7.10 8.04
CA ASN A 116 -16.68 7.77 9.07
C ASN A 116 -16.43 9.29 9.15
N ASP A 117 -15.29 9.78 8.69
CA ASP A 117 -14.97 11.20 8.56
C ASP A 117 -15.81 11.89 7.45
N VAL A 118 -16.41 11.10 6.53
CA VAL A 118 -17.36 11.61 5.54
C VAL A 118 -18.74 11.72 6.19
N HIS A 119 -19.30 12.94 6.20
CA HIS A 119 -20.61 13.16 6.77
C HIS A 119 -21.70 12.82 5.74
N ILE A 120 -22.42 11.73 5.99
CA ILE A 120 -23.58 11.28 5.21
C ILE A 120 -24.82 11.44 6.07
N ASP A 121 -25.90 12.00 5.51
CA ASP A 121 -27.19 12.04 6.20
C ASP A 121 -27.71 10.61 6.38
N GLY A 122 -28.19 10.29 7.58
CA GLY A 122 -28.64 8.93 7.95
C GLY A 122 -29.82 8.39 7.12
N THR A 123 -30.42 9.19 6.27
CA THR A 123 -31.50 8.80 5.33
C THR A 123 -31.01 8.60 3.89
N THR A 124 -29.76 8.97 3.60
CA THR A 124 -29.19 8.92 2.25
C THR A 124 -28.81 7.50 1.88
N ASN A 125 -29.20 7.08 0.68
CA ASN A 125 -28.76 5.81 0.08
C ASN A 125 -27.34 5.99 -0.47
N TYR A 126 -26.35 5.37 0.16
CA TYR A 126 -24.94 5.50 -0.25
C TYR A 126 -24.22 4.16 -0.36
N ALA A 127 -23.12 4.16 -1.09
CA ALA A 127 -22.20 3.02 -1.17
C ALA A 127 -20.74 3.45 -1.04
N ILE A 128 -19.89 2.48 -0.70
CA ILE A 128 -18.45 2.66 -0.54
C ILE A 128 -17.74 1.97 -1.71
N VAL A 129 -16.76 2.64 -2.31
CA VAL A 129 -15.96 2.09 -3.41
C VAL A 129 -14.49 2.13 -3.00
N LEU A 130 -13.91 0.98 -2.67
CA LEU A 130 -12.48 0.85 -2.42
C LEU A 130 -11.75 0.73 -3.75
N ILE A 131 -10.75 1.58 -4.00
CA ILE A 131 -9.98 1.56 -5.26
C ILE A 131 -8.51 1.26 -4.96
N ALA A 132 -8.06 0.04 -5.31
CA ALA A 132 -6.66 -0.36 -5.24
C ALA A 132 -5.94 -0.24 -6.59
N HIS A 133 -4.63 -0.53 -6.61
CA HIS A 133 -3.84 -0.47 -7.84
C HIS A 133 -4.35 -1.44 -8.91
N GLY A 134 -4.54 -2.71 -8.53
CA GLY A 134 -4.92 -3.79 -9.46
C GLY A 134 -3.77 -4.23 -10.38
N SER A 135 -4.06 -5.28 -11.16
CA SER A 135 -3.12 -5.86 -12.13
C SER A 135 -3.89 -6.67 -13.17
N PHE A 136 -3.40 -6.72 -14.40
CA PHE A 136 -3.92 -7.62 -15.44
C PHE A 136 -3.45 -9.07 -15.28
N SER A 137 -2.34 -9.28 -14.57
CA SER A 137 -1.68 -10.59 -14.49
C SER A 137 -1.77 -11.24 -13.11
N TYR A 138 -2.08 -10.49 -12.05
CA TYR A 138 -2.09 -10.96 -10.67
C TYR A 138 -3.40 -10.62 -9.98
N THR A 139 -4.19 -11.63 -9.66
CA THR A 139 -5.50 -11.47 -8.99
C THR A 139 -5.38 -11.33 -7.48
N LYS A 140 -4.28 -11.79 -6.89
CA LYS A 140 -4.11 -11.83 -5.42
C LYS A 140 -4.38 -10.49 -4.74
N ALA A 141 -3.92 -9.36 -5.34
CA ALA A 141 -4.21 -8.03 -4.80
C ALA A 141 -5.72 -7.70 -4.76
N HIS A 142 -6.50 -8.24 -5.69
CA HIS A 142 -7.96 -8.10 -5.67
C HIS A 142 -8.59 -8.99 -4.60
N ASP A 143 -8.12 -10.23 -4.46
CA ASP A 143 -8.63 -11.15 -3.46
C ASP A 143 -8.36 -10.58 -2.06
N GLU A 144 -7.16 -10.06 -1.80
CA GLU A 144 -6.80 -9.36 -0.57
C GLU A 144 -7.66 -8.10 -0.32
N LEU A 145 -7.96 -7.32 -1.36
CA LEU A 145 -8.86 -6.16 -1.25
C LEU A 145 -10.27 -6.60 -0.86
N LYS A 146 -10.75 -7.72 -1.40
CA LYS A 146 -12.05 -8.28 -1.06
C LYS A 146 -12.07 -8.79 0.38
N GLU A 147 -11.08 -9.61 0.77
CA GLU A 147 -10.93 -10.07 2.16
C GLU A 147 -10.84 -8.89 3.14
N PHE A 148 -10.12 -7.83 2.76
CA PHE A 148 -10.06 -6.60 3.51
C PHE A 148 -11.44 -5.95 3.67
N SER A 149 -12.23 -5.86 2.58
CA SER A 149 -13.56 -5.26 2.63
C SER A 149 -14.53 -6.02 3.53
N GLU A 150 -14.36 -7.34 3.68
CA GLU A 150 -15.16 -8.20 4.56
C GLU A 150 -14.89 -7.94 6.06
N LYS A 151 -13.75 -7.31 6.40
CA LYS A 151 -13.40 -6.93 7.76
C LYS A 151 -13.99 -5.57 8.17
N LEU A 152 -14.44 -4.76 7.22
CA LEU A 152 -15.06 -3.47 7.50
C LEU A 152 -16.44 -3.65 8.14
N THR A 153 -16.75 -2.82 9.15
CA THR A 153 -17.99 -2.91 9.93
C THR A 153 -19.14 -2.08 9.33
N GLN A 154 -18.94 -1.53 8.12
CA GLN A 154 -19.91 -0.68 7.44
C GLN A 154 -21.16 -1.46 7.04
N THR A 155 -22.33 -0.81 7.18
CA THR A 155 -23.63 -1.38 6.77
C THR A 155 -23.97 -1.09 5.31
N ALA A 156 -23.36 -0.05 4.73
CA ALA A 156 -23.51 0.29 3.32
C ALA A 156 -22.81 -0.76 2.42
N PRO A 157 -23.30 -1.00 1.21
CA PRO A 157 -22.62 -1.85 0.24
C PRO A 157 -21.20 -1.37 -0.07
N ILE A 158 -20.25 -2.32 -0.14
CA ILE A 158 -18.86 -2.04 -0.44
C ILE A 158 -18.50 -2.69 -1.79
N TYR A 159 -17.96 -1.89 -2.70
CA TYR A 159 -17.51 -2.31 -4.02
C TYR A 159 -15.99 -2.26 -4.09
N CYS A 160 -15.36 -3.41 -4.34
CA CYS A 160 -13.92 -3.51 -4.56
C CYS A 160 -13.62 -3.27 -6.04
N ARG A 161 -12.84 -2.23 -6.33
CA ARG A 161 -12.45 -1.85 -7.70
C ARG A 161 -10.96 -1.57 -7.77
N THR A 162 -10.44 -1.52 -8.97
CA THR A 162 -9.02 -1.27 -9.21
C THR A 162 -8.81 -0.14 -10.21
N LEU A 163 -7.60 0.41 -10.22
CA LEU A 163 -7.18 1.38 -11.24
C LEU A 163 -6.83 0.69 -12.56
N TYR A 164 -6.26 -0.53 -12.48
CA TYR A 164 -5.85 -1.35 -13.62
C TYR A 164 -6.40 -2.77 -13.49
N GLY A 165 -6.58 -3.45 -14.62
CA GLY A 165 -7.11 -4.83 -14.66
C GLY A 165 -8.58 -4.89 -15.04
N ASP A 166 -9.17 -6.07 -14.93
CA ASP A 166 -10.51 -6.35 -15.47
C ASP A 166 -11.65 -5.76 -14.63
N ILE A 167 -11.41 -5.53 -13.33
CA ILE A 167 -12.40 -4.97 -12.39
C ILE A 167 -12.14 -3.48 -12.12
N THR A 168 -11.70 -2.76 -13.14
CA THR A 168 -11.45 -1.32 -13.00
C THR A 168 -12.74 -0.56 -12.66
N PHE A 169 -12.62 0.45 -11.79
CA PHE A 169 -13.75 1.32 -11.43
C PHE A 169 -14.40 2.00 -12.63
N ARG A 170 -13.67 2.13 -13.74
CA ARG A 170 -14.17 2.72 -14.99
C ARG A 170 -15.26 1.90 -15.66
N ASN A 171 -15.44 0.64 -15.26
CA ASN A 171 -16.44 -0.23 -15.87
C ASN A 171 -17.86 0.09 -15.41
N ASP A 172 -18.02 0.61 -14.18
CA ASP A 172 -19.33 0.71 -13.55
C ASP A 172 -19.49 1.84 -12.51
N LEU A 173 -18.48 2.67 -12.28
CA LEU A 173 -18.61 3.75 -11.29
C LEU A 173 -19.70 4.76 -11.66
N ASP A 174 -19.90 5.03 -12.96
CA ASP A 174 -20.99 5.86 -13.46
C ASP A 174 -22.36 5.21 -13.21
N GLN A 175 -22.48 3.89 -13.36
CA GLN A 175 -23.70 3.16 -13.02
C GLN A 175 -23.95 3.19 -11.51
N LEU A 176 -22.92 2.95 -10.70
CA LEU A 176 -23.05 3.05 -9.22
C LEU A 176 -23.50 4.45 -8.79
N SER A 177 -23.02 5.50 -9.45
CA SER A 177 -23.47 6.88 -9.16
C SER A 177 -24.91 7.17 -9.50
N ARG A 178 -25.56 6.35 -10.34
CA ARG A 178 -27.00 6.40 -10.61
C ARG A 178 -27.82 5.56 -9.63
N ASP A 179 -27.22 4.48 -9.11
CA ASP A 179 -27.88 3.54 -8.19
C ASP A 179 -27.90 4.06 -6.73
N TYR A 180 -26.98 4.97 -6.39
CA TYR A 180 -26.81 5.56 -5.07
C TYR A 180 -26.77 7.08 -5.12
N ASP A 181 -27.38 7.73 -4.10
CA ASP A 181 -27.40 9.20 -4.00
C ASP A 181 -25.98 9.76 -3.72
N GLU A 182 -25.20 9.00 -2.95
CA GLU A 182 -23.83 9.36 -2.59
C GLU A 182 -22.87 8.16 -2.71
N LEU A 183 -21.66 8.42 -3.17
CA LEU A 183 -20.57 7.44 -3.21
C LEU A 183 -19.38 7.94 -2.36
N ILE A 184 -18.86 7.06 -1.51
CA ILE A 184 -17.60 7.27 -0.80
C ILE A 184 -16.50 6.46 -1.50
N VAL A 185 -15.61 7.12 -2.21
CA VAL A 185 -14.45 6.50 -2.86
C VAL A 185 -13.26 6.56 -1.90
N VAL A 186 -12.71 5.40 -1.58
CA VAL A 186 -11.52 5.26 -0.71
C VAL A 186 -10.33 4.76 -1.54
N PRO A 187 -9.35 5.62 -1.84
CA PRO A 187 -8.16 5.22 -2.56
C PRO A 187 -7.21 4.42 -1.67
N MET A 188 -7.05 3.12 -1.95
CA MET A 188 -6.16 2.21 -1.23
C MET A 188 -4.72 2.31 -1.76
N PHE A 189 -4.07 3.47 -1.51
CA PHE A 189 -2.70 3.78 -1.90
C PHE A 189 -1.92 4.34 -0.72
N LEU A 190 -0.60 4.15 -0.72
CA LEU A 190 0.27 4.56 0.40
C LEU A 190 0.21 6.08 0.66
N TYR A 191 0.09 6.89 -0.39
CA TYR A 191 0.01 8.35 -0.29
C TYR A 191 -0.71 8.98 -1.49
N ASP A 192 -1.15 10.23 -1.31
CA ASP A 192 -1.80 11.03 -2.34
C ASP A 192 -0.79 11.51 -3.39
N GLY A 193 -0.40 10.58 -4.27
CA GLY A 193 0.59 10.79 -5.32
C GLY A 193 -0.01 10.69 -6.73
N ARG A 194 0.84 10.33 -7.70
CA ARG A 194 0.47 10.22 -9.13
C ARG A 194 -0.72 9.30 -9.36
N LEU A 195 -0.80 8.17 -8.64
CA LEU A 195 -1.87 7.18 -8.82
C LEU A 195 -3.21 7.71 -8.33
N VAL A 196 -3.23 8.32 -7.13
CA VAL A 196 -4.45 8.95 -6.60
C VAL A 196 -4.90 10.10 -7.50
N ASN A 197 -3.97 10.94 -7.97
CA ASN A 197 -4.28 12.01 -8.92
C ASN A 197 -4.81 11.46 -10.25
N LYS A 198 -4.30 10.31 -10.72
CA LYS A 198 -4.84 9.62 -11.89
C LYS A 198 -6.26 9.11 -11.65
N VAL A 199 -6.54 8.52 -10.49
CA VAL A 199 -7.91 8.11 -10.10
C VAL A 199 -8.84 9.32 -10.14
N LYS A 200 -8.49 10.41 -9.43
CA LYS A 200 -9.29 11.65 -9.38
C LYS A 200 -9.55 12.23 -10.78
N ARG A 201 -8.52 12.28 -11.63
CA ARG A 201 -8.66 12.76 -13.01
C ARG A 201 -9.59 11.86 -13.83
N LEU A 202 -9.41 10.54 -13.78
CA LEU A 202 -10.26 9.62 -14.54
C LEU A 202 -11.72 9.70 -14.08
N ILE A 203 -11.98 9.85 -12.78
CA ILE A 203 -13.32 10.06 -12.25
C ILE A 203 -13.91 11.37 -12.76
N SER A 204 -13.12 12.46 -12.82
CA SER A 204 -13.60 13.75 -13.35
C SER A 204 -13.95 13.74 -14.85
N GLU A 205 -13.50 12.72 -15.57
CA GLU A 205 -13.81 12.50 -16.99
C GLU A 205 -15.05 11.60 -17.19
N MET A 206 -15.65 11.05 -16.11
CA MET A 206 -16.81 10.17 -16.14
C MET A 206 -18.11 10.96 -15.93
N ASP A 207 -19.21 10.39 -16.38
CA ASP A 207 -20.57 10.92 -16.18
C ASP A 207 -21.09 10.46 -14.82
N ILE A 208 -20.68 11.15 -13.77
CA ILE A 208 -21.05 10.85 -12.38
C ILE A 208 -22.29 11.65 -11.99
N GLU A 209 -23.34 10.95 -11.57
CA GLU A 209 -24.55 11.52 -11.00
C GLU A 209 -24.48 11.48 -9.46
N GLY A 210 -25.25 12.34 -8.79
CA GLY A 210 -25.24 12.41 -7.31
C GLY A 210 -23.97 13.02 -6.73
N THR A 211 -23.72 12.74 -5.45
CA THR A 211 -22.56 13.28 -4.73
C THR A 211 -21.45 12.24 -4.61
N LEU A 212 -20.22 12.64 -4.92
CA LEU A 212 -19.06 11.76 -4.82
C LEU A 212 -18.04 12.35 -3.86
N HIS A 213 -17.76 11.62 -2.79
CA HIS A 213 -16.74 11.93 -1.80
C HIS A 213 -15.49 11.08 -2.08
N ILE A 214 -14.34 11.71 -2.26
CA ILE A 214 -13.06 10.99 -2.38
C ILE A 214 -12.26 11.26 -1.12
N THR A 215 -12.08 10.23 -0.29
CA THR A 215 -11.29 10.35 0.94
C THR A 215 -9.80 10.55 0.63
N PRO A 216 -9.00 11.05 1.57
CA PRO A 216 -7.56 10.88 1.49
C PRO A 216 -7.21 9.37 1.39
N SER A 217 -6.13 9.03 0.70
CA SER A 217 -5.54 7.69 0.77
C SER A 217 -5.02 7.41 2.19
N ILE A 218 -4.20 6.39 2.39
CA ILE A 218 -3.49 6.14 3.66
C ILE A 218 -2.67 7.38 4.05
N ASN A 219 -2.09 8.04 3.05
CA ASN A 219 -1.49 9.38 3.08
C ASN A 219 -0.52 9.59 4.25
N PHE A 220 0.40 8.65 4.43
CA PHE A 220 1.42 8.70 5.47
C PHE A 220 0.83 8.84 6.89
N ASP A 221 -0.28 8.16 7.17
CA ASP A 221 -0.88 8.16 8.51
C ASP A 221 0.06 7.49 9.54
N ASN A 222 0.02 8.02 10.78
CA ASN A 222 0.86 7.51 11.87
C ASN A 222 0.57 6.04 12.24
N ILE A 223 -0.57 5.51 11.84
CA ILE A 223 -0.90 4.08 12.00
C ILE A 223 0.13 3.16 11.35
N LEU A 224 0.81 3.65 10.30
CA LEU A 224 1.88 2.91 9.63
C LEU A 224 3.02 2.52 10.57
N LYS A 225 3.27 3.30 11.64
CA LYS A 225 4.26 2.97 12.66
C LYS A 225 3.95 1.63 13.32
N LEU A 226 2.69 1.46 13.78
CA LEU A 226 2.24 0.22 14.42
C LEU A 226 2.30 -0.95 13.45
N ILE A 227 1.82 -0.75 12.22
CA ILE A 227 1.85 -1.79 11.19
C ILE A 227 3.28 -2.23 10.88
N ILE A 228 4.21 -1.30 10.67
CA ILE A 228 5.62 -1.62 10.38
C ILE A 228 6.25 -2.36 11.56
N SER A 229 6.02 -1.89 12.79
CA SER A 229 6.55 -2.53 14.00
C SER A 229 6.06 -3.98 14.12
N GLU A 230 4.75 -4.21 14.02
CA GLU A 230 4.20 -5.58 14.12
C GLU A 230 4.65 -6.47 12.95
N ARG A 231 4.79 -5.92 11.73
CA ARG A 231 5.34 -6.68 10.60
C ARG A 231 6.79 -7.11 10.84
N LEU A 232 7.62 -6.28 11.47
CA LEU A 232 8.99 -6.64 11.86
C LEU A 232 9.00 -7.70 12.97
N ASP A 233 8.11 -7.60 13.95
CA ASP A 233 8.00 -8.54 15.07
C ASP A 233 7.50 -9.93 14.63
N GLN A 234 6.74 -10.01 13.56
CA GLN A 234 6.26 -11.27 12.95
C GLN A 234 7.36 -12.06 12.23
N LEU A 235 8.53 -11.47 11.95
CA LEU A 235 9.63 -12.11 11.25
C LEU A 235 10.63 -12.73 12.26
N TYR A 236 10.99 -14.00 12.07
CA TYR A 236 11.69 -14.84 13.08
C TYR A 236 13.13 -15.22 12.68
N ILE A 237 13.85 -14.34 12.01
CA ILE A 237 15.28 -14.53 11.70
C ILE A 237 16.19 -13.83 12.67
#